data_fa1ff5cf74269d61f771073113d4696b
#
_entry.id   fa1ff5cf74269d61f771073113d4696b
#
_cell.length_a   1.000
_cell.length_b   1.000
_cell.length_c   1.000
_cell.angle_alpha   90.00
_cell.angle_beta   90.00
_cell.angle_gamma   90.00
#
_symmetry.space_group_name_H-M   'P 1'
#
loop_
_entity.id
_entity.type
_entity.pdbx_description
1 polymer ?
#
loop_
_entity_poly.entity_id
_entity_poly.type
_entity_poly.pdbx_seq_one_letter_code
_entity_poly.pdbx_strand_id
1 'polypeptide(L)'
;MNYSAPQSTMPDMLRCRRCGVRQLALFNDLTDDDFKLVHLPIEDMAIAKRAILYNAGDNANALFTLRSGLIKLTHYLADGSQRVVRLVRPGGTIGLEALVSDSFAHHAEALQDSTLCRIPVAVVEKLDRESPHLHKQLLTRWHQAVMESDNWLTQMSTGSARERVARLCLYLCDDADDSCVLPGREDIGAMLGITTEPASRIIAEFRRNGHLNPRCRSEFDLDVKALQVVAGLDHEAA
;
A
#
# COMPACT_ATOMS: atom_id res chain seq x y z
N MET A 1 4.51 4.63 23.11
CA MET A 1 4.44 4.90 21.66
C MET A 1 4.05 6.36 21.48
N ASN A 2 4.99 7.22 21.06
CA ASN A 2 4.73 8.66 20.93
C ASN A 2 4.24 8.94 19.50
N TYR A 3 2.93 9.03 19.32
CA TYR A 3 2.33 9.58 18.11
C TYR A 3 2.22 11.10 18.29
N SER A 4 3.01 11.86 17.55
CA SER A 4 2.79 13.31 17.43
C SER A 4 1.71 13.53 16.37
N ALA A 5 0.47 13.73 16.81
CA ALA A 5 -0.60 14.16 15.91
C ALA A 5 -0.34 15.62 15.49
N PRO A 6 -0.23 15.95 14.21
CA PRO A 6 -0.29 17.33 13.77
C PRO A 6 -1.70 17.85 14.00
N GLN A 7 -1.88 18.76 14.95
CA GLN A 7 -3.13 19.48 15.17
C GLN A 7 -3.38 20.43 14.00
N SER A 8 -4.18 20.02 13.05
CA SER A 8 -4.67 20.90 12.00
C SER A 8 -6.02 21.48 12.40
N THR A 9 -6.15 22.76 12.40
CA THR A 9 -7.32 23.57 12.79
C THR A 9 -8.42 23.64 11.73
N MET A 10 -8.32 22.90 10.61
CA MET A 10 -9.35 22.88 9.58
C MET A 10 -10.44 21.86 9.88
N PRO A 11 -11.73 22.17 9.61
CA PRO A 11 -12.82 21.20 9.67
C PRO A 11 -12.53 19.99 8.75
N ASP A 12 -12.82 18.79 9.24
CA ASP A 12 -12.51 17.51 8.54
C ASP A 12 -13.04 17.45 7.09
N MET A 13 -14.21 18.06 6.84
CA MET A 13 -14.81 18.13 5.50
C MET A 13 -13.95 18.88 4.45
N LEU A 14 -13.32 19.99 4.83
CA LEU A 14 -12.49 20.77 3.91
C LEU A 14 -11.18 20.03 3.56
N ARG A 15 -10.70 19.19 4.46
CA ARG A 15 -9.50 18.36 4.26
C ARG A 15 -9.78 17.24 3.26
N CYS A 16 -10.89 16.52 3.41
CA CYS A 16 -11.29 15.47 2.47
C CYS A 16 -11.53 16.04 1.06
N ARG A 17 -12.11 17.23 0.93
CA ARG A 17 -12.33 17.90 -0.37
C ARG A 17 -11.02 18.27 -1.08
N ARG A 18 -9.94 18.57 -0.35
CA ARG A 18 -8.62 18.95 -0.89
C ARG A 18 -7.62 17.81 -0.90
N CYS A 19 -8.04 16.60 -0.55
CA CYS A 19 -7.15 15.45 -0.50
C CYS A 19 -6.74 15.02 -1.92
N GLY A 20 -5.43 14.96 -2.18
CA GLY A 20 -4.89 14.56 -3.49
C GLY A 20 -5.25 13.12 -3.91
N VAL A 21 -5.57 12.24 -2.93
CA VAL A 21 -6.02 10.87 -3.19
C VAL A 21 -7.53 10.69 -3.04
N ARG A 22 -8.31 11.78 -2.99
CA ARG A 22 -9.75 11.71 -2.75
C ARG A 22 -10.47 10.77 -3.71
N GLN A 23 -10.15 10.83 -5.00
CA GLN A 23 -10.78 9.99 -6.03
C GLN A 23 -10.50 8.48 -5.83
N LEU A 24 -9.41 8.17 -5.13
CA LEU A 24 -9.00 6.82 -4.80
C LEU A 24 -9.39 6.41 -3.36
N ALA A 25 -9.81 7.36 -2.53
CA ALA A 25 -10.12 7.13 -1.12
C ALA A 25 -11.51 6.49 -0.93
N LEU A 26 -11.72 5.88 0.25
CA LEU A 26 -12.99 5.23 0.61
C LEU A 26 -14.22 6.15 0.48
N PHE A 27 -14.03 7.46 0.64
CA PHE A 27 -15.11 8.46 0.66
C PHE A 27 -15.22 9.27 -0.65
N ASN A 28 -14.80 8.71 -1.78
CA ASN A 28 -14.82 9.40 -3.07
C ASN A 28 -16.22 9.91 -3.46
N ASP A 29 -17.22 9.03 -3.35
CA ASP A 29 -18.59 9.30 -3.85
C ASP A 29 -19.52 9.83 -2.75
N LEU A 30 -19.00 10.12 -1.54
CA LEU A 30 -19.82 10.70 -0.48
C LEU A 30 -20.18 12.14 -0.82
N THR A 31 -21.48 12.46 -0.63
CA THR A 31 -22.04 13.79 -0.75
C THR A 31 -21.72 14.65 0.48
N ASP A 32 -21.97 15.94 0.39
CA ASP A 32 -21.82 16.83 1.54
C ASP A 32 -22.79 16.48 2.68
N ASP A 33 -23.94 15.90 2.36
CA ASP A 33 -24.90 15.45 3.37
C ASP A 33 -24.42 14.18 4.07
N ASP A 34 -23.79 13.24 3.36
CA ASP A 34 -23.15 12.08 3.98
C ASP A 34 -22.05 12.51 4.97
N PHE A 35 -21.24 13.52 4.63
CA PHE A 35 -20.21 14.03 5.54
C PHE A 35 -20.78 14.70 6.81
N LYS A 36 -22.02 15.23 6.79
CA LYS A 36 -22.68 15.74 8.00
C LYS A 36 -23.00 14.63 9.00
N LEU A 37 -23.05 13.38 8.56
CA LEU A 37 -23.27 12.20 9.39
C LEU A 37 -22.00 11.75 10.12
N VAL A 38 -20.84 12.24 9.71
CA VAL A 38 -19.56 11.95 10.36
C VAL A 38 -19.46 12.73 11.67
N HIS A 39 -19.68 12.05 12.78
CA HIS A 39 -19.63 12.66 14.11
C HIS A 39 -18.31 12.45 14.85
N LEU A 40 -17.46 11.56 14.35
CA LEU A 40 -16.15 11.28 14.92
C LEU A 40 -15.06 11.82 13.99
N PRO A 41 -13.97 12.34 14.54
CA PRO A 41 -12.92 12.91 13.73
C PRO A 41 -12.23 11.82 12.89
N ILE A 42 -12.01 12.13 11.62
CA ILE A 42 -11.05 11.43 10.77
C ILE A 42 -9.68 12.04 11.10
N GLU A 43 -8.77 11.23 11.59
CA GLU A 43 -7.47 11.69 12.07
C GLU A 43 -6.41 11.59 10.98
N ASP A 44 -5.64 12.68 10.79
CA ASP A 44 -4.44 12.63 9.99
C ASP A 44 -3.30 12.03 10.82
N MET A 45 -2.63 11.03 10.27
CA MET A 45 -1.48 10.35 10.89
C MET A 45 -0.27 10.46 9.98
N ALA A 46 0.89 10.71 10.58
CA ALA A 46 2.18 10.56 9.94
C ALA A 46 2.97 9.48 10.67
N ILE A 47 3.53 8.54 9.92
CA ILE A 47 4.39 7.49 10.45
C ILE A 47 5.70 7.48 9.69
N ALA A 48 6.78 7.33 10.42
CA ALA A 48 8.13 7.25 9.85
C ALA A 48 8.36 5.89 9.17
N LYS A 49 9.27 5.85 8.23
CA LYS A 49 9.80 4.60 7.66
C LYS A 49 10.17 3.61 8.76
N ARG A 50 9.77 2.34 8.61
CA ARG A 50 9.91 1.23 9.56
C ARG A 50 9.04 1.33 10.82
N ALA A 51 8.18 2.33 10.93
CA ALA A 51 7.18 2.35 12.00
C ALA A 51 6.07 1.34 11.72
N ILE A 52 5.64 0.66 12.79
CA ILE A 52 4.53 -0.29 12.76
C ILE A 52 3.24 0.51 12.94
N LEU A 53 2.31 0.35 12.02
CA LEU A 53 0.98 0.93 12.09
C LEU A 53 0.10 0.13 13.07
N TYR A 54 0.11 -1.21 12.94
CA TYR A 54 -0.51 -2.18 13.85
C TYR A 54 0.11 -3.56 13.67
N ASN A 55 -0.08 -4.45 14.63
CA ASN A 55 0.31 -5.84 14.57
C ASN A 55 -0.89 -6.74 14.31
N ALA A 56 -0.64 -7.93 13.77
CA ALA A 56 -1.65 -8.99 13.72
C ALA A 56 -2.11 -9.31 15.14
N GLY A 57 -3.42 -9.43 15.34
CA GLY A 57 -4.04 -9.64 16.66
C GLY A 57 -4.33 -8.37 17.46
N ASP A 58 -3.82 -7.20 17.06
CA ASP A 58 -4.20 -5.93 17.68
C ASP A 58 -5.70 -5.65 17.41
N ASN A 59 -6.35 -4.93 18.33
CA ASN A 59 -7.76 -4.56 18.20
C ASN A 59 -8.02 -3.71 16.96
N ALA A 60 -8.86 -4.22 16.05
CA ALA A 60 -9.22 -3.60 14.79
C ALA A 60 -10.37 -2.61 14.99
N ASN A 61 -10.05 -1.38 15.38
CA ASN A 61 -11.03 -0.31 15.66
C ASN A 61 -11.05 0.82 14.63
N ALA A 62 -10.25 0.72 13.58
CA ALA A 62 -10.15 1.74 12.53
C ALA A 62 -9.72 1.14 11.20
N LEU A 63 -10.13 1.81 10.12
CA LEU A 63 -9.58 1.65 8.78
C LEU A 63 -8.60 2.79 8.52
N PHE A 64 -7.72 2.59 7.53
CA PHE A 64 -6.75 3.60 7.14
C PHE A 64 -6.75 3.77 5.62
N THR A 65 -6.72 5.01 5.15
CA THR A 65 -6.44 5.33 3.74
C THR A 65 -5.03 5.89 3.64
N LEU A 66 -4.18 5.27 2.84
CA LEU A 66 -2.83 5.77 2.59
C LEU A 66 -2.89 6.98 1.67
N ARG A 67 -2.31 8.11 2.10
CA ARG A 67 -2.24 9.36 1.31
C ARG A 67 -0.93 9.52 0.58
N SER A 68 0.16 9.14 1.24
CA SER A 68 1.51 9.14 0.66
C SER A 68 2.38 8.08 1.31
N GLY A 69 3.44 7.66 0.63
CA GLY A 69 4.35 6.64 1.11
C GLY A 69 3.99 5.24 0.63
N LEU A 70 4.45 4.22 1.35
CA LEU A 70 4.27 2.81 1.02
C LEU A 70 4.16 1.98 2.29
N ILE A 71 3.11 1.16 2.41
CA ILE A 71 2.89 0.26 3.55
C ILE A 71 2.95 -1.19 3.06
N LYS A 72 3.66 -2.05 3.77
CA LYS A 72 3.60 -3.51 3.57
C LYS A 72 2.66 -4.15 4.58
N LEU A 73 1.86 -5.11 4.12
CA LEU A 73 1.13 -6.04 4.96
C LEU A 73 1.89 -7.37 4.98
N THR A 74 2.19 -7.86 6.18
CA THR A 74 3.09 -9.00 6.37
C THR A 74 2.43 -10.09 7.19
N HIS A 75 2.68 -11.34 6.81
CA HIS A 75 2.37 -12.54 7.58
C HIS A 75 3.66 -13.21 8.01
N TYR A 76 3.74 -13.67 9.26
CA TYR A 76 4.83 -14.52 9.72
C TYR A 76 4.45 -15.97 9.56
N LEU A 77 5.33 -16.75 8.95
CA LEU A 77 5.15 -18.20 8.79
C LEU A 77 5.62 -18.92 10.05
N ALA A 78 5.28 -20.21 10.16
CA ALA A 78 5.62 -21.02 11.33
C ALA A 78 7.14 -21.16 11.58
N ASP A 79 7.96 -21.00 10.54
CA ASP A 79 9.42 -21.01 10.62
C ASP A 79 10.01 -19.63 11.00
N GLY A 80 9.18 -18.64 11.30
CA GLY A 80 9.56 -17.27 11.63
C GLY A 80 9.89 -16.40 10.41
N SER A 81 9.86 -16.92 9.19
CA SER A 81 10.07 -16.13 8.00
C SER A 81 8.89 -15.21 7.73
N GLN A 82 9.19 -14.04 7.13
CA GLN A 82 8.18 -13.06 6.74
C GLN A 82 7.72 -13.30 5.30
N ARG A 83 6.41 -13.10 5.08
CA ARG A 83 5.83 -12.99 3.74
C ARG A 83 5.06 -11.69 3.63
N VAL A 84 5.47 -10.84 2.70
CA VAL A 84 4.68 -9.67 2.33
C VAL A 84 3.55 -10.16 1.43
N VAL A 85 2.33 -10.00 1.90
CA VAL A 85 1.13 -10.46 1.19
C VAL A 85 0.48 -9.35 0.38
N ARG A 86 0.76 -8.09 0.72
CA ARG A 86 0.27 -6.93 -0.02
C ARG A 86 1.17 -5.71 0.22
N LEU A 87 1.35 -4.90 -0.84
CA LEU A 87 1.85 -3.53 -0.75
C LEU A 87 0.69 -2.57 -0.98
N VAL A 88 0.56 -1.61 -0.09
CA VAL A 88 -0.48 -0.58 -0.20
C VAL A 88 0.16 0.72 -0.65
N ARG A 89 -0.31 1.24 -1.78
CA ARG A 89 0.09 2.50 -2.42
C ARG A 89 -0.89 3.62 -2.06
N PRO A 90 -0.56 4.90 -2.35
CA PRO A 90 -1.48 6.02 -2.13
C PRO A 90 -2.86 5.77 -2.75
N GLY A 91 -3.91 6.05 -1.99
CA GLY A 91 -5.31 5.74 -2.32
C GLY A 91 -5.79 4.38 -1.82
N GLY A 92 -4.89 3.45 -1.50
CA GLY A 92 -5.24 2.13 -0.96
C GLY A 92 -5.80 2.19 0.45
N THR A 93 -6.71 1.25 0.75
CA THR A 93 -7.34 1.10 2.07
C THR A 93 -6.70 -0.07 2.82
N ILE A 94 -6.42 0.13 4.09
CA ILE A 94 -5.83 -0.83 5.03
C ILE A 94 -6.82 -1.07 6.16
N GLY A 95 -6.90 -2.30 6.66
CA GLY A 95 -7.73 -2.64 7.82
C GLY A 95 -9.22 -2.81 7.49
N LEU A 96 -9.58 -3.14 6.25
CA LEU A 96 -10.98 -3.42 5.87
C LEU A 96 -11.58 -4.55 6.72
N GLU A 97 -10.77 -5.49 7.18
CA GLU A 97 -11.17 -6.56 8.08
C GLU A 97 -11.78 -6.06 9.39
N ALA A 98 -11.45 -4.85 9.83
CA ALA A 98 -12.01 -4.24 11.03
C ALA A 98 -13.55 -4.07 10.99
N LEU A 99 -14.16 -4.17 9.80
CA LEU A 99 -15.62 -4.12 9.64
C LEU A 99 -16.30 -5.47 9.94
N VAL A 100 -15.54 -6.57 10.02
CA VAL A 100 -16.06 -7.94 10.16
C VAL A 100 -15.29 -8.77 11.20
N SER A 101 -14.24 -8.20 11.80
CA SER A 101 -13.37 -8.86 12.78
C SER A 101 -12.91 -7.87 13.84
N ASP A 102 -12.75 -8.36 15.07
CA ASP A 102 -12.27 -7.56 16.20
C ASP A 102 -10.76 -7.36 16.20
N SER A 103 -10.04 -8.05 15.33
CA SER A 103 -8.56 -7.99 15.27
C SER A 103 -8.03 -7.93 13.85
N PHE A 104 -6.88 -7.26 13.69
CA PHE A 104 -6.17 -7.21 12.42
C PHE A 104 -5.55 -8.57 12.08
N ALA A 105 -5.64 -8.97 10.80
CA ALA A 105 -5.12 -10.24 10.31
C ALA A 105 -3.62 -10.21 9.98
N HIS A 106 -3.05 -9.02 9.77
CA HIS A 106 -1.69 -8.82 9.28
C HIS A 106 -0.92 -7.83 10.15
N HIS A 107 0.41 -7.85 10.04
CA HIS A 107 1.23 -6.74 10.52
C HIS A 107 1.33 -5.69 9.41
N ALA A 108 1.16 -4.40 9.75
CA ALA A 108 1.28 -3.28 8.83
C ALA A 108 2.49 -2.43 9.22
N GLU A 109 3.46 -2.28 8.32
CA GLU A 109 4.70 -1.53 8.54
C GLU A 109 4.97 -0.58 7.38
N ALA A 110 5.42 0.65 7.69
CA ALA A 110 5.79 1.64 6.70
C ALA A 110 7.15 1.34 6.06
N LEU A 111 7.18 1.19 4.74
CA LEU A 111 8.42 1.06 3.96
C LEU A 111 9.03 2.42 3.60
N GLN A 112 8.24 3.48 3.65
CA GLN A 112 8.61 4.87 3.43
C GLN A 112 7.91 5.74 4.49
N ASP A 113 8.39 6.97 4.70
CA ASP A 113 7.65 7.97 5.47
C ASP A 113 6.27 8.13 4.85
N SER A 114 5.24 7.94 5.64
CA SER A 114 3.88 7.77 5.15
C SER A 114 2.90 8.66 5.89
N THR A 115 1.90 9.15 5.15
CA THR A 115 0.75 9.85 5.72
C THR A 115 -0.53 9.09 5.45
N LEU A 116 -1.39 8.99 6.46
CA LEU A 116 -2.63 8.22 6.40
C LEU A 116 -3.78 9.03 6.99
N CYS A 117 -5.01 8.71 6.55
CA CYS A 117 -6.23 9.06 7.27
C CYS A 117 -6.66 7.85 8.09
N ARG A 118 -6.78 8.01 9.40
CA ARG A 118 -7.38 7.01 10.29
C ARG A 118 -8.89 7.27 10.39
N ILE A 119 -9.68 6.26 10.09
CA ILE A 119 -11.14 6.31 10.04
C ILE A 119 -11.67 5.31 11.07
N PRO A 120 -12.25 5.77 12.19
CA PRO A 120 -12.83 4.86 13.18
C PRO A 120 -13.92 3.96 12.56
N VAL A 121 -13.96 2.68 12.93
CA VAL A 121 -14.98 1.71 12.46
C VAL A 121 -16.39 2.26 12.68
N ALA A 122 -16.67 2.87 13.86
CA ALA A 122 -17.95 3.44 14.18
C ALA A 122 -18.45 4.53 13.20
N VAL A 123 -17.53 5.27 12.56
CA VAL A 123 -17.85 6.22 11.47
C VAL A 123 -18.34 5.48 10.24
N VAL A 124 -17.60 4.44 9.84
CA VAL A 124 -17.93 3.66 8.65
C VAL A 124 -19.24 2.92 8.82
N GLU A 125 -19.45 2.27 9.97
CA GLU A 125 -20.71 1.56 10.28
C GLU A 125 -21.92 2.48 10.30
N LYS A 126 -21.76 3.70 10.81
CA LYS A 126 -22.85 4.68 10.79
C LYS A 126 -23.20 5.11 9.38
N LEU A 127 -22.18 5.48 8.60
CA LEU A 127 -22.35 5.88 7.21
C LEU A 127 -22.90 4.73 6.35
N ASP A 128 -22.48 3.48 6.59
CA ASP A 128 -22.97 2.31 5.85
C ASP A 128 -24.48 2.08 6.07
N ARG A 129 -24.98 2.36 7.27
CA ARG A 129 -26.42 2.27 7.58
C ARG A 129 -27.24 3.39 6.96
N GLU A 130 -26.66 4.57 6.79
CA GLU A 130 -27.37 5.79 6.39
C GLU A 130 -27.13 6.16 4.92
N SER A 131 -26.09 5.63 4.28
CA SER A 131 -25.73 5.92 2.88
C SER A 131 -25.54 4.65 2.04
N PRO A 132 -26.48 4.35 1.11
CA PRO A 132 -26.34 3.23 0.18
C PRO A 132 -25.07 3.32 -0.71
N HIS A 133 -24.59 4.53 -0.93
CA HIS A 133 -23.37 4.76 -1.73
C HIS A 133 -22.14 4.19 -1.03
N LEU A 134 -22.02 4.34 0.30
CA LEU A 134 -20.87 3.82 1.04
C LEU A 134 -20.82 2.29 1.00
N HIS A 135 -21.95 1.61 1.13
CA HIS A 135 -21.98 0.15 1.04
C HIS A 135 -21.36 -0.36 -0.28
N LYS A 136 -21.76 0.24 -1.40
CA LYS A 136 -21.16 -0.08 -2.71
C LYS A 136 -19.66 0.21 -2.75
N GLN A 137 -19.22 1.32 -2.17
CA GLN A 137 -17.79 1.67 -2.08
C GLN A 137 -17.00 0.64 -1.28
N LEU A 138 -17.50 0.20 -0.14
CA LEU A 138 -16.87 -0.84 0.68
C LEU A 138 -16.69 -2.14 -0.11
N LEU A 139 -17.75 -2.61 -0.80
CA LEU A 139 -17.67 -3.80 -1.66
C LEU A 139 -16.63 -3.61 -2.79
N THR A 140 -16.59 -2.43 -3.38
CA THR A 140 -15.60 -2.10 -4.42
C THR A 140 -14.17 -2.17 -3.85
N ARG A 141 -13.93 -1.65 -2.64
CA ARG A 141 -12.61 -1.73 -1.98
C ARG A 141 -12.23 -3.17 -1.62
N TRP A 142 -13.18 -3.98 -1.15
CA TRP A 142 -12.96 -5.40 -0.94
C TRP A 142 -12.58 -6.12 -2.24
N HIS A 143 -13.32 -5.87 -3.32
CA HIS A 143 -13.02 -6.45 -4.63
C HIS A 143 -11.62 -6.02 -5.10
N GLN A 144 -11.27 -4.74 -5.00
CA GLN A 144 -9.94 -4.24 -5.34
C GLN A 144 -8.84 -4.92 -4.51
N ALA A 145 -9.03 -5.07 -3.20
CA ALA A 145 -8.07 -5.75 -2.34
C ALA A 145 -7.86 -7.22 -2.73
N VAL A 146 -8.93 -7.93 -3.14
CA VAL A 146 -8.84 -9.30 -3.65
C VAL A 146 -8.07 -9.33 -4.97
N MET A 147 -8.42 -8.47 -5.94
CA MET A 147 -7.74 -8.39 -7.23
C MET A 147 -6.25 -8.02 -7.09
N GLU A 148 -5.91 -7.12 -6.17
CA GLU A 148 -4.51 -6.79 -5.84
C GLU A 148 -3.77 -8.02 -5.28
N SER A 149 -4.43 -8.81 -4.43
CA SER A 149 -3.84 -10.04 -3.86
C SER A 149 -3.64 -11.12 -4.94
N ASP A 150 -4.60 -11.29 -5.84
CA ASP A 150 -4.50 -12.23 -6.97
C ASP A 150 -3.36 -11.82 -7.92
N ASN A 151 -3.29 -10.54 -8.26
CA ASN A 151 -2.20 -9.99 -9.07
C ASN A 151 -0.84 -10.15 -8.37
N TRP A 152 -0.78 -9.90 -7.07
CA TRP A 152 0.43 -10.12 -6.29
C TRP A 152 0.88 -11.58 -6.36
N LEU A 153 -0.04 -12.51 -6.13
CA LEU A 153 0.25 -13.93 -6.19
C LEU A 153 0.73 -14.36 -7.58
N THR A 154 0.09 -13.91 -8.63
CA THR A 154 0.44 -14.29 -10.01
C THR A 154 1.74 -13.64 -10.49
N GLN A 155 1.95 -12.36 -10.20
CA GLN A 155 3.11 -11.62 -10.70
C GLN A 155 4.37 -11.79 -9.84
N MET A 156 4.23 -11.85 -8.52
CA MET A 156 5.36 -11.84 -7.60
C MET A 156 5.79 -13.24 -7.13
N SER A 157 5.00 -14.29 -7.42
CA SER A 157 5.32 -15.67 -7.00
C SER A 157 5.66 -16.60 -8.16
N THR A 158 5.50 -16.17 -9.42
CA THR A 158 5.73 -17.02 -10.60
C THR A 158 6.94 -16.56 -11.42
N GLY A 159 7.53 -17.48 -12.15
CA GLY A 159 8.72 -17.21 -12.96
C GLY A 159 10.03 -17.21 -12.17
N SER A 160 11.11 -16.87 -12.82
CA SER A 160 12.45 -16.77 -12.23
C SER A 160 12.56 -15.62 -11.22
N ALA A 161 13.51 -15.68 -10.31
CA ALA A 161 13.79 -14.58 -9.38
C ALA A 161 14.09 -13.26 -10.12
N ARG A 162 14.72 -13.34 -11.29
CA ARG A 162 15.06 -12.17 -12.13
C ARG A 162 13.81 -11.51 -12.69
N GLU A 163 12.86 -12.28 -13.22
CA GLU A 163 11.58 -11.79 -13.72
C GLU A 163 10.76 -11.15 -12.58
N ARG A 164 10.71 -11.81 -11.41
CA ARG A 164 9.98 -11.28 -10.24
C ARG A 164 10.54 -9.96 -9.74
N VAL A 165 11.89 -9.80 -9.70
CA VAL A 165 12.52 -8.52 -9.33
C VAL A 165 12.20 -7.45 -10.37
N ALA A 166 12.20 -7.76 -11.66
CA ALA A 166 11.82 -6.80 -12.71
C ALA A 166 10.37 -6.35 -12.57
N ARG A 167 9.43 -7.29 -12.34
CA ARG A 167 8.01 -6.97 -12.09
C ARG A 167 7.82 -6.13 -10.83
N LEU A 168 8.59 -6.40 -9.76
CA LEU A 168 8.56 -5.58 -8.56
C LEU A 168 9.04 -4.15 -8.83
N CYS A 169 10.12 -3.98 -9.61
CA CYS A 169 10.59 -2.64 -10.00
C CYS A 169 9.50 -1.88 -10.78
N LEU A 170 8.88 -2.53 -11.76
CA LEU A 170 7.76 -1.96 -12.54
C LEU A 170 6.55 -1.65 -11.65
N TYR A 171 6.22 -2.54 -10.72
CA TYR A 171 5.12 -2.31 -9.76
C TYR A 171 5.36 -1.10 -8.86
N LEU A 172 6.61 -0.83 -8.47
CA LEU A 172 7.01 0.30 -7.64
C LEU A 172 7.29 1.58 -8.44
N CYS A 173 7.23 1.51 -9.78
CA CYS A 173 7.46 2.65 -10.65
C CYS A 173 6.45 3.76 -10.37
N ASP A 174 6.94 5.00 -10.35
CA ASP A 174 6.10 6.19 -10.42
C ASP A 174 5.92 6.53 -11.90
N ASP A 175 4.67 6.50 -12.38
CA ASP A 175 4.33 6.75 -13.77
C ASP A 175 4.62 8.21 -14.21
N ALA A 176 4.85 9.11 -13.25
CA ALA A 176 5.10 10.52 -13.56
C ALA A 176 6.53 10.78 -14.08
N ASP A 177 7.51 9.99 -13.64
CA ASP A 177 8.93 10.23 -13.94
C ASP A 177 9.77 8.97 -14.11
N ASP A 178 9.14 7.82 -14.28
CA ASP A 178 9.77 6.50 -14.44
C ASP A 178 10.79 6.18 -13.33
N SER A 179 10.54 6.65 -12.12
CA SER A 179 11.39 6.40 -10.97
C SER A 179 10.81 5.36 -10.01
N CYS A 180 11.66 4.75 -9.22
CA CYS A 180 11.21 3.92 -8.11
C CYS A 180 12.09 4.04 -6.87
N VAL A 181 11.47 3.92 -5.70
CA VAL A 181 12.18 3.76 -4.42
C VAL A 181 12.15 2.29 -4.03
N LEU A 182 13.29 1.61 -4.14
CA LEU A 182 13.39 0.20 -3.79
C LEU A 182 13.46 0.00 -2.26
N PRO A 183 12.66 -0.94 -1.72
CA PRO A 183 12.77 -1.39 -0.33
C PRO A 183 14.13 -2.03 -0.02
N GLY A 184 14.34 -2.34 1.27
CA GLY A 184 15.50 -3.11 1.73
C GLY A 184 15.55 -4.50 1.09
N ARG A 185 16.75 -5.08 1.00
CA ARG A 185 16.93 -6.41 0.38
C ARG A 185 16.18 -7.52 1.10
N GLU A 186 16.05 -7.41 2.41
CA GLU A 186 15.23 -8.31 3.23
C GLU A 186 13.75 -8.20 2.86
N ASP A 187 13.24 -6.97 2.72
CA ASP A 187 11.86 -6.72 2.32
C ASP A 187 11.59 -7.28 0.92
N ILE A 188 12.51 -7.03 -0.04
CA ILE A 188 12.42 -7.60 -1.40
C ILE A 188 12.40 -9.14 -1.35
N GLY A 189 13.24 -9.74 -0.50
CA GLY A 189 13.23 -11.18 -0.26
C GLY A 189 11.89 -11.69 0.25
N ALA A 190 11.34 -11.03 1.27
CA ALA A 190 10.03 -11.34 1.86
C ALA A 190 8.87 -11.16 0.86
N MET A 191 8.97 -10.18 -0.04
CA MET A 191 8.00 -9.92 -1.11
C MET A 191 8.00 -11.01 -2.17
N LEU A 192 9.19 -11.41 -2.61
CA LEU A 192 9.37 -12.29 -3.77
C LEU A 192 9.61 -13.76 -3.41
N GLY A 193 9.70 -14.08 -2.13
CA GLY A 193 10.01 -15.44 -1.68
C GLY A 193 11.40 -15.91 -2.09
N ILE A 194 12.39 -15.02 -2.02
CA ILE A 194 13.79 -15.30 -2.28
C ILE A 194 14.65 -14.82 -1.11
N THR A 195 15.86 -15.36 -0.98
CA THR A 195 16.79 -14.88 0.03
C THR A 195 17.41 -13.53 -0.37
N THR A 196 18.03 -12.86 0.58
CA THR A 196 18.66 -11.53 0.40
C THR A 196 19.78 -11.53 -0.64
N GLU A 197 20.53 -12.65 -0.75
CA GLU A 197 21.67 -12.76 -1.68
C GLU A 197 21.24 -12.71 -3.15
N PRO A 198 20.32 -13.57 -3.65
CA PRO A 198 19.79 -13.46 -5.01
C PRO A 198 19.19 -12.08 -5.29
N ALA A 199 18.42 -11.49 -4.35
CA ALA A 199 17.86 -10.15 -4.52
C ALA A 199 18.97 -9.11 -4.76
N SER A 200 20.01 -9.13 -3.93
CA SER A 200 21.17 -8.22 -4.06
C SER A 200 21.90 -8.40 -5.37
N ARG A 201 22.15 -9.64 -5.80
CA ARG A 201 22.84 -9.96 -7.05
C ARG A 201 22.06 -9.48 -8.28
N ILE A 202 20.77 -9.72 -8.34
CA ILE A 202 19.92 -9.31 -9.47
C ILE A 202 19.85 -7.79 -9.56
N ILE A 203 19.69 -7.08 -8.43
CA ILE A 203 19.65 -5.62 -8.45
C ILE A 203 21.02 -5.04 -8.87
N ALA A 204 22.13 -5.64 -8.44
CA ALA A 204 23.45 -5.23 -8.90
C ALA A 204 23.64 -5.49 -10.42
N GLU A 205 23.07 -6.58 -10.94
CA GLU A 205 23.02 -6.86 -12.37
C GLU A 205 22.22 -5.79 -13.13
N PHE A 206 21.01 -5.49 -12.68
CA PHE A 206 20.15 -4.47 -13.30
C PHE A 206 20.81 -3.08 -13.32
N ARG A 207 21.56 -2.73 -12.26
CA ARG A 207 22.34 -1.50 -12.22
C ARG A 207 23.47 -1.51 -13.24
N ARG A 208 24.22 -2.60 -13.36
CA ARG A 208 25.32 -2.72 -14.35
C ARG A 208 24.81 -2.66 -15.79
N ASN A 209 23.64 -3.20 -16.04
CA ASN A 209 23.02 -3.25 -17.36
C ASN A 209 22.24 -1.97 -17.72
N GLY A 210 22.19 -0.97 -16.81
CA GLY A 210 21.47 0.28 -17.04
C GLY A 210 19.94 0.19 -16.90
N HIS A 211 19.41 -0.95 -16.45
CA HIS A 211 17.96 -1.07 -16.18
C HIS A 211 17.52 -0.27 -14.94
N LEU A 212 18.44 -0.02 -14.00
CA LEU A 212 18.27 0.78 -12.79
C LEU A 212 19.40 1.80 -12.70
N ASN A 213 19.11 3.06 -12.91
CA ASN A 213 20.07 4.17 -12.85
C ASN A 213 19.92 4.91 -11.52
N PRO A 214 20.95 4.94 -10.64
CA PRO A 214 20.80 5.54 -9.32
C PRO A 214 20.55 7.04 -9.38
N ARG A 215 19.49 7.54 -8.73
CA ARG A 215 19.26 8.96 -8.39
C ARG A 215 19.85 9.29 -7.02
N CYS A 216 19.52 8.48 -6.03
CA CYS A 216 20.07 8.57 -4.68
C CYS A 216 20.16 7.18 -4.03
N ARG A 217 20.33 7.08 -2.70
CA ARG A 217 20.65 5.83 -1.99
C ARG A 217 19.72 4.64 -2.29
N SER A 218 18.42 4.86 -2.44
CA SER A 218 17.41 3.81 -2.69
C SER A 218 16.46 4.14 -3.82
N GLU A 219 16.65 5.24 -4.51
CA GLU A 219 15.84 5.72 -5.62
C GLU A 219 16.60 5.56 -6.94
N PHE A 220 15.87 5.12 -7.97
CA PHE A 220 16.42 4.76 -9.27
C PHE A 220 15.50 5.25 -10.38
N ASP A 221 16.11 5.74 -11.47
CA ASP A 221 15.44 5.84 -12.77
C ASP A 221 15.37 4.46 -13.40
N LEU A 222 14.22 4.10 -13.95
CA LEU A 222 13.99 2.81 -14.58
C LEU A 222 14.12 2.90 -16.09
N ASP A 223 14.81 1.96 -16.72
CA ASP A 223 14.54 1.62 -18.11
C ASP A 223 13.32 0.69 -18.15
N VAL A 224 12.13 1.31 -18.21
CA VAL A 224 10.84 0.61 -18.17
C VAL A 224 10.73 -0.43 -19.27
N LYS A 225 11.17 -0.10 -20.51
CA LYS A 225 11.11 -1.03 -21.65
C LYS A 225 12.01 -2.25 -21.44
N ALA A 226 13.25 -2.03 -21.02
CA ALA A 226 14.15 -3.13 -20.74
C ALA A 226 13.66 -4.01 -19.59
N LEU A 227 13.05 -3.42 -18.55
CA LEU A 227 12.46 -4.17 -17.44
C LEU A 227 11.21 -4.94 -17.86
N GLN A 228 10.36 -4.43 -18.78
CA GLN A 228 9.24 -5.15 -19.36
C GLN A 228 9.68 -6.41 -20.10
N VAL A 229 10.72 -6.30 -20.94
CA VAL A 229 11.34 -7.47 -21.60
C VAL A 229 11.79 -8.51 -20.58
N VAL A 230 12.52 -8.07 -19.54
CA VAL A 230 13.00 -8.97 -18.48
C VAL A 230 11.86 -9.58 -17.69
N ALA A 231 10.77 -8.86 -17.47
CA ALA A 231 9.58 -9.30 -16.76
C ALA A 231 8.71 -10.30 -17.54
N GLY A 232 8.98 -10.46 -18.85
CA GLY A 232 8.17 -11.28 -19.76
C GLY A 232 6.80 -10.67 -20.06
N LEU A 233 6.70 -9.34 -20.08
CA LEU A 233 5.45 -8.59 -20.31
C LEU A 233 5.34 -8.05 -21.75
N ASP A 234 6.28 -8.40 -22.65
CA ASP A 234 6.31 -7.86 -24.02
C ASP A 234 5.23 -8.42 -24.97
N HIS A 235 4.42 -9.37 -24.53
CA HIS A 235 3.48 -10.09 -25.40
C HIS A 235 2.04 -9.60 -25.35
N GLU A 236 1.72 -8.54 -24.62
CA GLU A 236 0.34 -8.00 -24.54
C GLU A 236 0.06 -6.82 -25.50
N ALA A 237 0.91 -6.59 -26.50
CA ALA A 237 0.67 -5.58 -27.54
C ALA A 237 0.50 -6.24 -28.93
N ALA A 238 -0.46 -7.19 -29.05
CA ALA A 238 -0.90 -7.70 -30.33
C ALA A 238 -2.42 -7.89 -30.35
#